data_907cb179bb97a1ee9a5091c61fb467bd
#
_entry.id   907cb179bb97a1ee9a5091c61fb467bd
#
_cell.length_a   1.000
_cell.length_b   1.000
_cell.length_c   1.000
_cell.angle_alpha   90.00
_cell.angle_beta   90.00
_cell.angle_gamma   90.00
#
_symmetry.space_group_name_H-M   'P 1'
#
loop_
_entity.id
_entity.type
_entity.pdbx_description
1 polymer ?
#
loop_
_entity_poly.entity_id
_entity_poly.type
_entity_poly.pdbx_seq_one_letter_code
_entity_poly.pdbx_strand_id
1 'polypeptide(L)'
;MAGHELIDAYLAVIAGRLPAGTVEELADGLTETYRKHRLAGLDPDPAAAAAIADFGEPGVVVAAFVRQSPGRRAARAWLYSGPAVGMCWATTLIASHAWTWPVPVPVRAGIGLVLLAVIAILAIAATARRSYRRTQVSAAGGLALIVLDATMLAAVVVIGPAFVWPMALAIPASVTRMALSAGAIPRLVASPYRRAVRWRG
;
A
#
# COMPACT_ATOMS: atom_id res chain seq x y z
N MET A 1 29.21 -16.13 -10.66
CA MET A 1 30.21 -15.05 -10.57
C MET A 1 30.39 -14.76 -9.10
N ALA A 2 31.60 -14.87 -8.54
CA ALA A 2 31.83 -14.51 -7.15
C ALA A 2 31.60 -12.99 -7.01
N GLY A 3 30.57 -12.59 -6.29
CA GLY A 3 30.32 -11.20 -5.93
C GLY A 3 31.42 -10.72 -4.97
N HIS A 4 31.59 -9.42 -4.86
CA HIS A 4 32.50 -8.84 -3.90
C HIS A 4 31.81 -8.87 -2.51
N GLU A 5 32.53 -9.31 -1.47
CA GLU A 5 31.97 -9.52 -0.13
C GLU A 5 31.21 -8.29 0.42
N LEU A 6 31.74 -7.08 0.20
CA LEU A 6 31.07 -5.82 0.59
C LEU A 6 29.74 -5.62 -0.15
N ILE A 7 29.68 -5.98 -1.44
CA ILE A 7 28.46 -5.88 -2.26
C ILE A 7 27.43 -6.89 -1.78
N ASP A 8 27.86 -8.13 -1.50
CA ASP A 8 26.98 -9.19 -1.03
C ASP A 8 26.39 -8.84 0.36
N ALA A 9 27.20 -8.30 1.26
CA ALA A 9 26.76 -7.81 2.56
C ALA A 9 25.74 -6.65 2.43
N TYR A 10 25.99 -5.70 1.53
CA TYR A 10 25.09 -4.61 1.24
C TYR A 10 23.73 -5.12 0.74
N LEU A 11 23.75 -6.04 -0.22
CA LEU A 11 22.54 -6.64 -0.81
C LEU A 11 21.76 -7.47 0.22
N ALA A 12 22.44 -8.18 1.12
CA ALA A 12 21.79 -8.93 2.20
C ALA A 12 20.96 -8.04 3.14
N VAL A 13 21.46 -6.83 3.46
CA VAL A 13 20.72 -5.85 4.26
C VAL A 13 19.45 -5.36 3.55
N ILE A 14 19.51 -5.19 2.24
CA ILE A 14 18.37 -4.73 1.42
C ILE A 14 17.36 -5.86 1.18
N ALA A 15 17.84 -7.11 0.97
CA ALA A 15 17.02 -8.27 0.65
C ALA A 15 15.95 -8.58 1.73
N GLY A 16 16.26 -8.30 3.00
CA GLY A 16 15.28 -8.42 4.09
C GLY A 16 14.15 -7.39 4.07
N ARG A 17 14.24 -6.35 3.24
CA ARG A 17 13.36 -5.16 3.29
C ARG A 17 12.65 -4.86 1.97
N LEU A 18 13.17 -5.32 0.83
CA LEU A 18 12.65 -5.11 -0.51
C LEU A 18 12.20 -6.43 -1.16
N PRO A 19 11.34 -6.38 -2.20
CA PRO A 19 10.99 -7.56 -3.00
C PRO A 19 12.19 -8.11 -3.74
N ALA A 20 12.23 -9.46 -3.94
CA ALA A 20 13.34 -10.15 -4.59
C ALA A 20 13.69 -9.56 -5.98
N GLY A 21 12.69 -9.30 -6.83
CA GLY A 21 12.94 -8.71 -8.15
C GLY A 21 13.56 -7.31 -8.11
N THR A 22 13.24 -6.51 -7.08
CA THR A 22 13.88 -5.19 -6.88
C THR A 22 15.32 -5.35 -6.38
N VAL A 23 15.58 -6.34 -5.54
CA VAL A 23 16.93 -6.65 -5.08
C VAL A 23 17.81 -7.12 -6.25
N GLU A 24 17.26 -7.92 -7.16
CA GLU A 24 17.95 -8.39 -8.36
C GLU A 24 18.32 -7.21 -9.29
N GLU A 25 17.37 -6.29 -9.56
CA GLU A 25 17.65 -5.07 -10.34
C GLU A 25 18.74 -4.19 -9.70
N LEU A 26 18.70 -4.05 -8.36
CA LEU A 26 19.73 -3.30 -7.62
C LEU A 26 21.09 -4.02 -7.66
N ALA A 27 21.10 -5.34 -7.57
CA ALA A 27 22.32 -6.14 -7.66
C ALA A 27 22.99 -5.99 -9.04
N ASP A 28 22.20 -6.02 -10.12
CA ASP A 28 22.70 -5.81 -11.48
C ASP A 28 23.30 -4.40 -11.63
N GLY A 29 22.59 -3.37 -11.17
CA GLY A 29 23.06 -1.98 -11.21
C GLY A 29 24.33 -1.75 -10.37
N LEU A 30 24.38 -2.33 -9.17
CA LEU A 30 25.54 -2.22 -8.29
C LEU A 30 26.77 -2.95 -8.87
N THR A 31 26.55 -4.12 -9.48
CA THR A 31 27.60 -4.88 -10.17
C THR A 31 28.15 -4.11 -11.38
N GLU A 32 27.29 -3.44 -12.14
CA GLU A 32 27.71 -2.62 -13.28
C GLU A 32 28.50 -1.39 -12.81
N THR A 33 28.07 -0.74 -11.73
CA THR A 33 28.80 0.40 -11.15
C THR A 33 30.17 -0.05 -10.62
N TYR A 34 30.24 -1.19 -9.94
CA TYR A 34 31.50 -1.79 -9.50
C TYR A 34 32.43 -2.05 -10.67
N ARG A 35 31.93 -2.67 -11.77
CA ARG A 35 32.70 -2.92 -12.97
C ARG A 35 33.27 -1.63 -13.57
N LYS A 36 32.46 -0.57 -13.61
CA LYS A 36 32.90 0.76 -14.08
C LYS A 36 34.08 1.30 -13.27
N HIS A 37 34.01 1.21 -11.93
CA HIS A 37 35.12 1.63 -11.06
C HIS A 37 36.36 0.76 -11.23
N ARG A 38 36.19 -0.56 -11.46
CA ARG A 38 37.32 -1.47 -11.78
C ARG A 38 38.01 -1.10 -13.07
N LEU A 39 37.23 -0.77 -14.12
CA LEU A 39 37.79 -0.32 -15.43
C LEU A 39 38.47 1.05 -15.33
N ALA A 40 38.07 1.89 -14.37
CA ALA A 40 38.75 3.16 -14.07
C ALA A 40 40.07 2.98 -13.29
N GLY A 41 40.48 1.74 -12.98
CA GLY A 41 41.75 1.42 -12.36
C GLY A 41 41.74 1.30 -10.84
N LEU A 42 40.57 1.34 -10.20
CA LEU A 42 40.51 1.11 -8.76
C LEU A 42 40.69 -0.37 -8.41
N ASP A 43 41.36 -0.65 -7.31
CA ASP A 43 41.45 -2.00 -6.73
C ASP A 43 40.08 -2.53 -6.29
N PRO A 44 39.92 -3.86 -6.12
CA PRO A 44 38.61 -4.47 -5.80
C PRO A 44 37.89 -3.84 -4.63
N ASP A 45 38.54 -3.69 -3.49
CA ASP A 45 37.91 -3.14 -2.27
C ASP A 45 37.53 -1.65 -2.42
N PRO A 46 38.42 -0.74 -2.88
CA PRO A 46 38.04 0.63 -3.20
C PRO A 46 36.92 0.75 -4.25
N ALA A 47 36.94 -0.10 -5.29
CA ALA A 47 35.91 -0.09 -6.31
C ALA A 47 34.52 -0.48 -5.76
N ALA A 48 34.48 -1.48 -4.87
CA ALA A 48 33.25 -1.89 -4.21
C ALA A 48 32.74 -0.80 -3.25
N ALA A 49 33.64 -0.21 -2.47
CA ALA A 49 33.29 0.90 -1.58
C ALA A 49 32.76 2.12 -2.37
N ALA A 50 33.39 2.47 -3.50
CA ALA A 50 32.94 3.56 -4.37
C ALA A 50 31.58 3.26 -4.99
N ALA A 51 31.34 2.03 -5.48
CA ALA A 51 30.06 1.62 -6.02
C ALA A 51 28.93 1.70 -4.96
N ILE A 52 29.19 1.28 -3.72
CA ILE A 52 28.23 1.38 -2.62
C ILE A 52 27.97 2.86 -2.26
N ALA A 53 29.00 3.69 -2.28
CA ALA A 53 28.87 5.13 -2.02
C ALA A 53 27.99 5.82 -3.08
N ASP A 54 28.14 5.46 -4.36
CA ASP A 54 27.30 5.98 -5.45
C ASP A 54 25.82 5.57 -5.29
N PHE A 55 25.55 4.37 -4.79
CA PHE A 55 24.19 3.90 -4.50
C PHE A 55 23.59 4.54 -3.24
N GLY A 56 24.42 4.88 -2.29
CA GLY A 56 24.05 5.43 -1.00
C GLY A 56 23.76 4.38 0.08
N GLU A 57 23.45 4.83 1.28
CA GLU A 57 23.19 3.92 2.40
C GLU A 57 21.97 3.02 2.14
N PRO A 58 22.00 1.73 2.56
CA PRO A 58 20.89 0.79 2.39
C PRO A 58 19.56 1.33 2.92
N GLY A 59 19.61 2.04 4.07
CA GLY A 59 18.42 2.63 4.68
C GLY A 59 17.77 3.72 3.83
N VAL A 60 18.57 4.53 3.14
CA VAL A 60 18.11 5.61 2.26
C VAL A 60 17.47 5.03 1.00
N VAL A 61 18.13 4.04 0.38
CA VAL A 61 17.61 3.34 -0.81
C VAL A 61 16.27 2.67 -0.50
N VAL A 62 16.19 1.89 0.57
CA VAL A 62 14.93 1.25 1.00
C VAL A 62 13.84 2.30 1.26
N ALA A 63 14.16 3.41 1.95
CA ALA A 63 13.18 4.45 2.21
C ALA A 63 12.68 5.14 0.94
N ALA A 64 13.53 5.33 -0.06
CA ALA A 64 13.13 5.89 -1.36
C ALA A 64 12.14 4.96 -2.08
N PHE A 65 12.43 3.66 -2.16
CA PHE A 65 11.52 2.66 -2.73
C PHE A 65 10.19 2.59 -2.00
N VAL A 66 10.21 2.55 -0.67
CA VAL A 66 8.99 2.53 0.15
C VAL A 66 8.15 3.79 -0.06
N ARG A 67 8.78 4.97 -0.18
CA ARG A 67 8.05 6.23 -0.44
C ARG A 67 7.30 6.22 -1.77
N GLN A 68 7.87 5.60 -2.79
CA GLN A 68 7.30 5.52 -4.14
C GLN A 68 6.36 4.32 -4.32
N SER A 69 6.26 3.43 -3.34
CA SER A 69 5.44 2.22 -3.47
C SER A 69 3.96 2.55 -3.75
N PRO A 70 3.32 1.86 -4.71
CA PRO A 70 1.91 2.04 -5.02
C PRO A 70 1.01 1.81 -3.79
N GLY A 71 1.35 0.83 -2.96
CA GLY A 71 0.61 0.50 -1.74
C GLY A 71 0.56 1.64 -0.73
N ARG A 72 1.68 2.35 -0.53
CA ARG A 72 1.71 3.52 0.36
C ARG A 72 0.92 4.70 -0.19
N ARG A 73 0.97 4.92 -1.51
CA ARG A 73 0.18 5.98 -2.17
C ARG A 73 -1.32 5.67 -2.05
N ALA A 74 -1.72 4.43 -2.33
CA ALA A 74 -3.10 4.00 -2.21
C ALA A 74 -3.60 4.12 -0.76
N ALA A 75 -2.86 3.62 0.23
CA ALA A 75 -3.21 3.72 1.64
C ALA A 75 -3.41 5.17 2.09
N ARG A 76 -2.55 6.09 1.64
CA ARG A 76 -2.71 7.52 1.93
C ARG A 76 -3.96 8.10 1.27
N ALA A 77 -4.21 7.82 0.00
CA ALA A 77 -5.40 8.27 -0.69
C ALA A 77 -6.67 7.80 0.03
N TRP A 78 -6.71 6.56 0.48
CA TRP A 78 -7.84 6.00 1.23
C TRP A 78 -8.00 6.63 2.61
N LEU A 79 -6.90 6.90 3.33
CA LEU A 79 -6.95 7.61 4.61
C LEU A 79 -7.45 9.04 4.46
N TYR A 80 -7.03 9.76 3.42
CA TYR A 80 -7.49 11.14 3.19
C TYR A 80 -8.93 11.21 2.70
N SER A 81 -9.40 10.25 1.89
CA SER A 81 -10.79 10.18 1.44
C SER A 81 -11.74 9.65 2.52
N GLY A 82 -11.21 8.91 3.51
CA GLY A 82 -11.99 8.31 4.59
C GLY A 82 -12.87 9.29 5.36
N PRO A 83 -12.32 10.39 5.89
CA PRO A 83 -13.12 11.39 6.62
C PRO A 83 -14.23 12.01 5.80
N ALA A 84 -14.00 12.31 4.51
CA ALA A 84 -15.02 12.89 3.63
C ALA A 84 -16.19 11.93 3.41
N VAL A 85 -15.92 10.68 3.03
CA VAL A 85 -16.93 9.65 2.86
C VAL A 85 -17.61 9.31 4.19
N GLY A 86 -16.82 9.25 5.28
CA GLY A 86 -17.34 9.04 6.64
C GLY A 86 -18.32 10.14 7.07
N MET A 87 -18.04 11.39 6.76
CA MET A 87 -18.93 12.52 7.02
C MET A 87 -20.24 12.39 6.25
N CYS A 88 -20.20 12.03 4.97
CA CYS A 88 -21.40 11.78 4.16
C CYS A 88 -22.26 10.67 4.77
N TRP A 89 -21.66 9.59 5.24
CA TRP A 89 -22.39 8.51 5.90
C TRP A 89 -22.90 8.91 7.28
N ALA A 90 -22.13 9.65 8.09
CA ALA A 90 -22.58 10.14 9.39
C ALA A 90 -23.81 11.05 9.25
N THR A 91 -23.80 11.98 8.30
CA THR A 91 -24.96 12.84 8.02
C THR A 91 -26.17 12.04 7.53
N THR A 92 -25.94 11.02 6.68
CA THR A 92 -27.00 10.10 6.24
C THR A 92 -27.62 9.35 7.41
N LEU A 93 -26.80 8.75 8.29
CA LEU A 93 -27.27 8.01 9.45
C LEU A 93 -28.02 8.90 10.46
N ILE A 94 -27.57 10.13 10.65
CA ILE A 94 -28.27 11.11 11.48
C ILE A 94 -29.61 11.49 10.86
N ALA A 95 -29.66 11.86 9.59
CA ALA A 95 -30.87 12.27 8.91
C ALA A 95 -31.92 11.16 8.79
N SER A 96 -31.48 9.89 8.71
CA SER A 96 -32.34 8.72 8.66
C SER A 96 -32.72 8.17 10.04
N HIS A 97 -32.32 8.84 11.12
CA HIS A 97 -32.55 8.37 12.50
C HIS A 97 -32.08 6.91 12.73
N ALA A 98 -30.88 6.57 12.23
CA ALA A 98 -30.38 5.21 12.23
C ALA A 98 -30.30 4.53 13.60
N TRP A 99 -30.32 5.29 14.69
CA TRP A 99 -30.39 4.74 16.07
C TRP A 99 -31.73 4.05 16.39
N THR A 100 -32.80 4.35 15.63
CA THR A 100 -34.11 3.69 15.76
C THR A 100 -34.20 2.40 14.95
N TRP A 101 -33.23 2.12 14.09
CA TRP A 101 -33.25 0.93 13.25
C TRP A 101 -33.11 -0.34 14.10
N PRO A 102 -33.81 -1.42 13.73
CA PRO A 102 -33.79 -2.69 14.48
C PRO A 102 -32.48 -3.47 14.25
N VAL A 103 -31.32 -2.81 14.42
CA VAL A 103 -29.99 -3.42 14.27
C VAL A 103 -29.49 -3.82 15.66
N PRO A 104 -29.20 -5.12 15.90
CA PRO A 104 -28.69 -5.59 17.18
C PRO A 104 -27.37 -4.89 17.58
N VAL A 105 -27.23 -4.60 18.87
CA VAL A 105 -26.02 -3.93 19.41
C VAL A 105 -24.72 -4.63 19.02
N PRO A 106 -24.59 -5.98 19.05
CA PRO A 106 -23.35 -6.65 18.65
C PRO A 106 -22.99 -6.41 17.18
N VAL A 107 -23.99 -6.27 16.29
CA VAL A 107 -23.74 -5.95 14.87
C VAL A 107 -23.17 -4.54 14.71
N ARG A 108 -23.76 -3.56 15.42
CA ARG A 108 -23.24 -2.18 15.43
C ARG A 108 -21.81 -2.10 15.97
N ALA A 109 -21.54 -2.80 17.08
CA ALA A 109 -20.20 -2.89 17.66
C ALA A 109 -19.21 -3.57 16.71
N GLY A 110 -19.63 -4.63 16.02
CA GLY A 110 -18.82 -5.33 15.01
C GLY A 110 -18.41 -4.43 13.85
N ILE A 111 -19.35 -3.64 13.31
CA ILE A 111 -19.04 -2.66 12.24
C ILE A 111 -18.02 -1.62 12.73
N GLY A 112 -18.19 -1.10 13.95
CA GLY A 112 -17.23 -0.16 14.56
C GLY A 112 -15.84 -0.74 14.72
N LEU A 113 -15.71 -1.98 15.16
CA LEU A 113 -14.43 -2.68 15.28
C LEU A 113 -13.75 -2.90 13.92
N VAL A 114 -14.51 -3.31 12.91
CA VAL A 114 -13.98 -3.46 11.53
C VAL A 114 -13.47 -2.13 11.01
N LEU A 115 -14.21 -1.04 11.20
CA LEU A 115 -13.80 0.30 10.79
C LEU A 115 -12.47 0.71 11.46
N LEU A 116 -12.36 0.52 12.77
CA LEU A 116 -11.12 0.81 13.52
C LEU A 116 -9.94 -0.03 13.02
N ALA A 117 -10.16 -1.31 12.78
CA ALA A 117 -9.13 -2.21 12.23
C ALA A 117 -8.67 -1.75 10.85
N VAL A 118 -9.58 -1.36 9.95
CA VAL A 118 -9.26 -0.83 8.63
C VAL A 118 -8.43 0.45 8.72
N ILE A 119 -8.83 1.39 9.58
CA ILE A 119 -8.09 2.63 9.80
C ILE A 119 -6.67 2.33 10.31
N ALA A 120 -6.52 1.42 11.27
CA ALA A 120 -5.22 1.02 11.81
C ALA A 120 -4.33 0.38 10.73
N ILE A 121 -4.87 -0.53 9.92
CA ILE A 121 -4.16 -1.17 8.81
C ILE A 121 -3.68 -0.13 7.78
N LEU A 122 -4.54 0.78 7.38
CA LEU A 122 -4.21 1.84 6.43
C LEU A 122 -3.19 2.82 7.00
N ALA A 123 -3.28 3.16 8.29
CA ALA A 123 -2.32 4.02 8.97
C ALA A 123 -0.93 3.36 9.01
N ILE A 124 -0.85 2.06 9.34
CA ILE A 124 0.40 1.29 9.30
C ILE A 124 1.00 1.29 7.89
N ALA A 125 0.19 1.04 6.86
CA ALA A 125 0.65 1.03 5.48
C ALA A 125 1.10 2.42 4.99
N ALA A 126 0.35 3.48 5.34
CA ALA A 126 0.65 4.86 4.96
C ALA A 126 1.90 5.42 5.64
N THR A 127 2.18 5.00 6.87
CA THR A 127 3.33 5.45 7.67
C THR A 127 4.56 4.56 7.52
N ALA A 128 4.47 3.44 6.77
CA ALA A 128 5.60 2.56 6.51
C ALA A 128 6.78 3.33 5.90
N ARG A 129 7.93 3.32 6.59
CA ARG A 129 9.16 4.01 6.15
C ARG A 129 10.31 3.06 5.83
N ARG A 130 10.32 1.86 6.43
CA ARG A 130 11.47 0.95 6.44
C ARG A 130 11.18 -0.47 5.94
N SER A 131 9.95 -0.79 5.54
CA SER A 131 9.58 -2.12 5.09
C SER A 131 8.54 -2.08 3.98
N TYR A 132 8.91 -2.59 2.81
CA TYR A 132 8.00 -2.73 1.69
C TYR A 132 6.86 -3.71 1.99
N ARG A 133 7.11 -4.76 2.78
CA ARG A 133 6.07 -5.74 3.20
C ARG A 133 4.88 -5.07 3.88
N ARG A 134 5.11 -4.02 4.67
CA ARG A 134 4.03 -3.26 5.32
C ARG A 134 3.14 -2.51 4.33
N THR A 135 3.64 -2.17 3.13
CA THR A 135 2.83 -1.52 2.10
C THR A 135 1.92 -2.51 1.36
N GLN A 136 2.26 -3.80 1.35
CA GLN A 136 1.41 -4.84 0.74
C GLN A 136 0.11 -5.07 1.53
N VAL A 137 0.12 -4.80 2.84
CA VAL A 137 -1.07 -4.88 3.69
C VAL A 137 -2.15 -3.86 3.25
N SER A 138 -1.78 -2.83 2.47
CA SER A 138 -2.74 -1.87 1.92
C SER A 138 -3.80 -2.51 1.02
N ALA A 139 -3.45 -3.61 0.31
CA ALA A 139 -4.43 -4.33 -0.52
C ALA A 139 -5.58 -4.93 0.34
N ALA A 140 -5.24 -5.51 1.50
CA ALA A 140 -6.23 -5.99 2.46
C ALA A 140 -7.08 -4.84 3.02
N GLY A 141 -6.45 -3.69 3.32
CA GLY A 141 -7.16 -2.48 3.73
C GLY A 141 -8.13 -1.97 2.67
N GLY A 142 -7.72 -1.97 1.39
CA GLY A 142 -8.58 -1.59 0.27
C GLY A 142 -9.77 -2.53 0.09
N LEU A 143 -9.55 -3.84 0.21
CA LEU A 143 -10.62 -4.83 0.15
C LEU A 143 -11.62 -4.64 1.30
N ALA A 144 -11.12 -4.44 2.52
CA ALA A 144 -11.96 -4.20 3.68
C ALA A 144 -12.79 -2.91 3.56
N LEU A 145 -12.26 -1.85 2.92
CA LEU A 145 -13.03 -0.65 2.59
C LEU A 145 -14.16 -0.94 1.60
N ILE A 146 -13.91 -1.75 0.57
CA ILE A 146 -14.95 -2.16 -0.39
C ILE A 146 -16.07 -2.90 0.34
N VAL A 147 -15.72 -3.85 1.20
CA VAL A 147 -16.70 -4.61 2.00
C VAL A 147 -17.49 -3.69 2.92
N LEU A 148 -16.83 -2.75 3.58
CA LEU A 148 -17.49 -1.78 4.46
C LEU A 148 -18.48 -0.90 3.70
N ASP A 149 -18.06 -0.34 2.55
CA ASP A 149 -18.94 0.48 1.71
C ASP A 149 -20.13 -0.32 1.16
N ALA A 150 -19.90 -1.56 0.69
CA ALA A 150 -20.96 -2.45 0.23
C ALA A 150 -21.96 -2.77 1.35
N THR A 151 -21.44 -3.01 2.56
CA THR A 151 -22.29 -3.27 3.75
C THR A 151 -23.15 -2.05 4.09
N MET A 152 -22.58 -0.84 4.04
CA MET A 152 -23.34 0.39 4.28
C MET A 152 -24.42 0.64 3.23
N LEU A 153 -24.09 0.43 1.94
CA LEU A 153 -25.04 0.53 0.85
C LEU A 153 -26.19 -0.49 1.01
N ALA A 154 -25.84 -1.74 1.31
CA ALA A 154 -26.82 -2.80 1.55
C ALA A 154 -27.73 -2.48 2.75
N ALA A 155 -27.17 -2.00 3.86
CA ALA A 155 -27.92 -1.64 5.05
C ALA A 155 -28.95 -0.53 4.76
N VAL A 156 -28.58 0.47 3.98
CA VAL A 156 -29.48 1.55 3.58
C VAL A 156 -30.58 1.05 2.65
N VAL A 157 -30.28 0.17 1.71
CA VAL A 157 -31.26 -0.39 0.77
C VAL A 157 -32.24 -1.33 1.48
N VAL A 158 -31.77 -2.14 2.42
CA VAL A 158 -32.59 -3.19 3.08
C VAL A 158 -33.36 -2.67 4.29
N ILE A 159 -32.75 -1.78 5.09
CA ILE A 159 -33.28 -1.36 6.39
C ILE A 159 -33.72 0.11 6.36
N GLY A 160 -33.15 0.92 5.47
CA GLY A 160 -33.42 2.35 5.39
C GLY A 160 -34.89 2.64 5.04
N PRO A 161 -35.62 3.40 5.86
CA PRO A 161 -37.09 3.58 5.68
C PRO A 161 -37.45 4.50 4.51
N ALA A 162 -36.58 5.44 4.13
CA ALA A 162 -36.81 6.38 3.04
C ALA A 162 -35.49 7.00 2.56
N PHE A 163 -35.51 7.48 1.32
CA PHE A 163 -34.39 8.25 0.77
C PHE A 163 -34.29 9.59 1.52
N VAL A 164 -33.10 9.87 2.07
CA VAL A 164 -32.78 11.17 2.66
C VAL A 164 -31.72 11.87 1.81
N TRP A 165 -31.79 13.20 1.71
CA TRP A 165 -30.95 13.98 0.79
C TRP A 165 -29.43 13.70 0.92
N PRO A 166 -28.84 13.40 2.11
CA PRO A 166 -27.40 13.10 2.17
C PRO A 166 -27.01 11.81 1.44
N MET A 167 -27.95 10.89 1.18
CA MET A 167 -27.69 9.69 0.38
C MET A 167 -27.28 10.03 -1.05
N ALA A 168 -27.76 11.16 -1.59
CA ALA A 168 -27.35 11.64 -2.91
C ALA A 168 -25.86 11.91 -3.01
N LEU A 169 -25.17 12.16 -1.90
CA LEU A 169 -23.71 12.32 -1.83
C LEU A 169 -23.01 11.04 -1.35
N ALA A 170 -23.55 10.37 -0.35
CA ALA A 170 -22.94 9.19 0.26
C ALA A 170 -22.84 8.00 -0.72
N ILE A 171 -23.91 7.75 -1.47
CA ILE A 171 -23.96 6.62 -2.41
C ILE A 171 -22.94 6.78 -3.56
N PRO A 172 -22.91 7.88 -4.34
CA PRO A 172 -21.92 8.02 -5.41
C PRO A 172 -20.49 8.12 -4.86
N ALA A 173 -20.28 8.71 -3.67
CA ALA A 173 -18.95 8.73 -3.04
C ALA A 173 -18.44 7.33 -2.70
N SER A 174 -19.29 6.46 -2.13
CA SER A 174 -18.94 5.07 -1.84
C SER A 174 -18.74 4.26 -3.13
N VAL A 175 -19.61 4.38 -4.12
CA VAL A 175 -19.45 3.68 -5.40
C VAL A 175 -18.16 4.08 -6.11
N THR A 176 -17.86 5.38 -6.15
CA THR A 176 -16.60 5.89 -6.72
C THR A 176 -15.38 5.35 -5.96
N ARG A 177 -15.42 5.37 -4.62
CA ARG A 177 -14.34 4.82 -3.78
C ARG A 177 -14.15 3.32 -4.01
N MET A 178 -15.23 2.55 -4.10
CA MET A 178 -15.18 1.11 -4.40
C MET A 178 -14.57 0.85 -5.79
N ALA A 179 -14.98 1.58 -6.81
CA ALA A 179 -14.44 1.44 -8.17
C ALA A 179 -12.94 1.76 -8.23
N LEU A 180 -12.53 2.86 -7.62
CA LEU A 180 -11.11 3.25 -7.52
C LEU A 180 -10.29 2.22 -6.74
N SER A 181 -10.82 1.69 -5.65
CA SER A 181 -10.16 0.67 -4.82
C SER A 181 -10.04 -0.65 -5.59
N ALA A 182 -11.10 -1.10 -6.27
CA ALA A 182 -11.08 -2.30 -7.11
C ALA A 182 -10.05 -2.19 -8.24
N GLY A 183 -9.94 -1.03 -8.89
CA GLY A 183 -8.93 -0.77 -9.93
C GLY A 183 -7.49 -0.68 -9.40
N ALA A 184 -7.30 -0.34 -8.13
CA ALA A 184 -5.98 -0.26 -7.50
C ALA A 184 -5.47 -1.63 -7.01
N ILE A 185 -6.33 -2.50 -6.50
CA ILE A 185 -5.96 -3.80 -5.91
C ILE A 185 -5.12 -4.68 -6.85
N PRO A 186 -5.46 -4.90 -8.13
CA PRO A 186 -4.66 -5.71 -9.03
C PRO A 186 -3.23 -5.18 -9.19
N ARG A 187 -3.07 -3.85 -9.18
CA ARG A 187 -1.75 -3.20 -9.29
C ARG A 187 -0.91 -3.36 -8.02
N LEU A 188 -1.57 -3.54 -6.86
CA LEU A 188 -0.92 -3.76 -5.57
C LEU A 188 -0.50 -5.22 -5.40
N VAL A 189 -1.29 -6.15 -5.95
CA VAL A 189 -1.05 -7.60 -5.87
C VAL A 189 -0.14 -8.08 -7.00
N ALA A 190 -0.19 -7.45 -8.20
CA ALA A 190 0.71 -7.76 -9.29
C ALA A 190 2.13 -7.35 -8.92
N SER A 191 2.86 -8.32 -8.33
CA SER A 191 4.29 -8.17 -8.03
C SER A 191 5.07 -7.78 -9.29
N PRO A 192 6.09 -6.91 -9.21
CA PRO A 192 6.99 -6.60 -10.32
C PRO A 192 7.64 -7.85 -10.95
N TYR A 193 7.67 -8.96 -10.21
CA TYR A 193 8.17 -10.26 -10.63
C TYR A 193 7.53 -10.78 -11.95
N ARG A 194 6.24 -10.50 -12.23
CA ARG A 194 5.60 -10.95 -13.48
C ARG A 194 6.00 -10.14 -14.72
N ARG A 195 6.54 -8.95 -14.58
CA ARG A 195 7.02 -8.15 -15.73
C ARG A 195 8.42 -8.57 -16.16
N ALA A 196 9.31 -8.92 -15.25
CA ALA A 196 10.67 -9.36 -15.57
C ALA A 196 10.71 -10.67 -16.38
N VAL A 197 9.76 -11.60 -16.14
CA VAL A 197 9.66 -12.87 -16.89
C VAL A 197 9.21 -12.67 -18.35
N ARG A 198 8.48 -11.60 -18.67
CA ARG A 198 7.94 -11.34 -20.02
C ARG A 198 9.01 -10.80 -21.00
N TRP A 199 10.17 -10.34 -20.53
CA TRP A 199 11.25 -9.80 -21.37
C TRP A 199 12.34 -10.83 -21.70
N ARG A 200 12.24 -12.05 -21.19
CA ARG A 200 13.17 -13.17 -21.48
C ARG A 200 12.57 -14.24 -22.41
N GLY A 201 11.46 -14.00 -23.02
CA GLY A 201 10.89 -14.80 -24.12
C GLY A 201 10.82 -13.99 -25.38
#